data_0ad9da91873e0f68eac0d3f5e21258f1
#
_entry.id   0ad9da91873e0f68eac0d3f5e21258f1
#
_cell.length_a   1.000
_cell.length_b   1.000
_cell.length_c   1.000
_cell.angle_alpha   90.00
_cell.angle_beta   90.00
_cell.angle_gamma   90.00
#
_symmetry.space_group_name_H-M   'P 1'
#
loop_
_entity.id
_entity.type
_entity.pdbx_description
1 polymer ?
#
loop_
_entity_poly.entity_id
_entity_poly.type
_entity_poly.pdbx_seq_one_letter_code
_entity_poly.pdbx_strand_id
1 'polypeptide(L)'
;TALGVMTALGESIPVSSSLPENPLELKRSVVAEGLETSGLAEGDLEGQPVAAVRRMGDPMLAAVYGLITGAAAADLEITLSGGTQMIAAAALARHGDVTAPIRVATTSFVDGDGSTDLASAAETLDLDLSVTDPGFDEEDHVAFERYRLGEAKEGVGMGGALWLAAAADVEMAAVRQRVKARYDALVGDDGPG
;
A
#
# COMPACT_ATOMS: atom_id res chain seq x y z
N THR A 1 5.51 11.08 0.19
CA THR A 1 4.11 11.60 0.22
C THR A 1 3.28 10.93 1.31
N ALA A 2 3.14 9.60 1.35
CA ALA A 2 2.30 8.93 2.36
C ALA A 2 2.62 9.36 3.79
N LEU A 3 3.90 9.29 4.21
CA LEU A 3 4.34 9.75 5.53
C LEU A 3 3.97 11.23 5.77
N GLY A 4 4.20 12.11 4.78
CA GLY A 4 3.89 13.54 4.93
C GLY A 4 2.41 13.83 5.13
N VAL A 5 1.53 13.14 4.37
CA VAL A 5 0.08 13.25 4.54
C VAL A 5 -0.33 12.77 5.92
N MET A 6 0.12 11.59 6.34
CA MET A 6 -0.21 11.04 7.65
C MET A 6 0.28 11.93 8.79
N THR A 7 1.53 12.43 8.72
CA THR A 7 2.05 13.37 9.72
C THR A 7 1.22 14.66 9.79
N ALA A 8 0.83 15.22 8.65
CA ALA A 8 0.00 16.43 8.62
C ALA A 8 -1.40 16.19 9.20
N LEU A 9 -1.94 14.98 9.08
CA LEU A 9 -3.21 14.56 9.71
C LEU A 9 -3.08 14.19 11.19
N GLY A 10 -1.86 14.07 11.72
CA GLY A 10 -1.61 13.64 13.10
C GLY A 10 -1.52 12.13 13.28
N GLU A 11 -1.40 11.38 12.19
CA GLU A 11 -1.31 9.91 12.22
C GLU A 11 0.13 9.45 12.41
N SER A 12 0.42 8.80 13.53
CA SER A 12 1.75 8.27 13.88
C SER A 12 1.94 6.84 13.37
N ILE A 13 1.68 6.61 12.08
CA ILE A 13 1.75 5.29 11.46
C ILE A 13 3.10 5.09 10.77
N PRO A 14 3.87 4.01 11.10
CA PRO A 14 5.12 3.70 10.42
C PRO A 14 4.93 3.42 8.94
N VAL A 15 5.89 3.82 8.11
CA VAL A 15 5.85 3.61 6.66
C VAL A 15 6.91 2.63 6.19
N SER A 16 6.51 1.70 5.33
CA SER A 16 7.41 0.79 4.64
C SER A 16 8.07 1.44 3.42
N SER A 17 9.05 0.74 2.86
CA SER A 17 9.63 1.00 1.56
C SER A 17 9.59 -0.28 0.73
N SER A 18 9.31 -0.16 -0.56
CA SER A 18 9.51 -1.26 -1.50
C SER A 18 10.99 -1.58 -1.76
N LEU A 19 11.91 -0.73 -1.27
CA LEU A 19 13.35 -0.96 -1.35
C LEU A 19 13.83 -1.75 -0.13
N PRO A 20 14.88 -2.58 -0.27
CA PRO A 20 15.47 -3.37 0.81
C PRO A 20 15.91 -2.52 2.00
N GLU A 21 16.49 -1.35 1.73
CA GLU A 21 16.84 -0.36 2.75
C GLU A 21 15.75 0.70 2.82
N ASN A 22 15.01 0.72 3.94
CA ASN A 22 14.03 1.76 4.18
C ASN A 22 14.71 3.02 4.76
N PRO A 23 14.95 4.08 3.96
CA PRO A 23 15.65 5.28 4.43
C PRO A 23 14.73 6.16 5.29
N LEU A 24 14.30 5.64 6.45
CA LEU A 24 13.32 6.28 7.32
C LEU A 24 13.79 7.66 7.80
N GLU A 25 15.08 7.82 8.14
CA GLU A 25 15.61 9.11 8.57
C GLU A 25 15.52 10.16 7.45
N LEU A 26 15.88 9.79 6.23
CA LEU A 26 15.72 10.67 5.07
C LEU A 26 14.25 11.02 4.83
N LYS A 27 13.35 10.04 4.91
CA LYS A 27 11.90 10.28 4.75
C LYS A 27 11.37 11.26 5.80
N ARG A 28 11.78 11.10 7.07
CA ARG A 28 11.39 12.00 8.16
C ARG A 28 11.96 13.40 7.96
N SER A 29 13.22 13.51 7.57
CA SER A 29 13.87 14.80 7.28
C SER A 29 13.13 15.56 6.16
N VAL A 30 12.82 14.88 5.05
CA VAL A 30 12.07 15.49 3.93
C VAL A 30 10.66 15.90 4.34
N VAL A 31 9.98 15.10 5.17
CA VAL A 31 8.65 15.46 5.69
C VAL A 31 8.72 16.66 6.61
N ALA A 32 9.70 16.72 7.51
CA ALA A 32 9.89 17.87 8.41
C ALA A 32 10.14 19.17 7.61
N GLU A 33 11.01 19.12 6.59
CA GLU A 33 11.26 20.25 5.68
C GLU A 33 10.00 20.67 4.91
N GLY A 34 9.21 19.68 4.44
CA GLY A 34 7.95 19.92 3.75
C GLY A 34 6.89 20.59 4.63
N LEU A 35 6.77 20.17 5.88
CA LEU A 35 5.87 20.80 6.85
C LEU A 35 6.32 22.23 7.15
N GLU A 36 7.60 22.44 7.45
CA GLU A 36 8.16 23.78 7.72
C GLU A 36 7.92 24.73 6.53
N THR A 37 8.24 24.30 5.31
CA THR A 37 8.02 25.09 4.08
C THR A 37 6.55 25.41 3.85
N SER A 38 5.66 24.51 4.26
CA SER A 38 4.21 24.69 4.15
C SER A 38 3.62 25.48 5.31
N GLY A 39 4.43 25.85 6.32
CA GLY A 39 3.97 26.53 7.54
C GLY A 39 3.05 25.68 8.39
N LEU A 40 3.31 24.36 8.43
CA LEU A 40 2.51 23.37 9.15
C LEU A 40 3.33 22.69 10.24
N ALA A 41 2.66 22.30 11.31
CA ALA A 41 3.13 21.32 12.29
C ALA A 41 2.39 19.98 12.10
N GLU A 42 2.87 18.94 12.80
CA GLU A 42 2.21 17.65 12.89
C GLU A 42 0.77 17.82 13.43
N GLY A 43 -0.21 17.22 12.76
CA GLY A 43 -1.60 17.25 13.15
C GLY A 43 -2.37 18.54 12.78
N ASP A 44 -1.72 19.56 12.23
CA ASP A 44 -2.40 20.83 11.89
C ASP A 44 -3.53 20.67 10.88
N LEU A 45 -3.55 19.55 10.15
CA LEU A 45 -4.58 19.26 9.14
C LEU A 45 -5.48 18.08 9.53
N GLU A 46 -5.58 17.78 10.83
CA GLU A 46 -6.56 16.81 11.34
C GLU A 46 -7.97 17.19 10.87
N GLY A 47 -8.73 16.23 10.33
CA GLY A 47 -10.07 16.47 9.75
C GLY A 47 -10.09 17.29 8.46
N GLN A 48 -8.93 17.57 7.84
CA GLN A 48 -8.84 18.38 6.63
C GLN A 48 -8.14 17.63 5.48
N PRO A 49 -8.69 16.49 5.02
CA PRO A 49 -8.00 15.58 4.09
C PRO A 49 -7.62 16.23 2.76
N VAL A 50 -8.47 17.12 2.22
CA VAL A 50 -8.18 17.85 0.96
C VAL A 50 -6.99 18.80 1.14
N ALA A 51 -6.90 19.46 2.29
CA ALA A 51 -5.76 20.33 2.59
C ALA A 51 -4.48 19.50 2.79
N ALA A 52 -4.56 18.35 3.48
CA ALA A 52 -3.43 17.44 3.70
C ALA A 52 -2.87 16.91 2.38
N VAL A 53 -3.72 16.40 1.49
CA VAL A 53 -3.26 15.89 0.19
C VAL A 53 -2.72 17.00 -0.71
N ARG A 54 -3.28 18.19 -0.64
CA ARG A 54 -2.81 19.35 -1.42
C ARG A 54 -1.43 19.84 -0.98
N ARG A 55 -1.12 19.78 0.32
CA ARG A 55 0.12 20.30 0.90
C ARG A 55 1.24 19.27 0.93
N MET A 56 0.92 18.03 1.26
CA MET A 56 1.90 16.97 1.55
C MET A 56 1.72 15.73 0.67
N GLY A 57 0.65 15.65 -0.11
CA GLY A 57 0.31 14.50 -0.95
C GLY A 57 0.79 14.60 -2.40
N ASP A 58 0.16 13.81 -3.23
CA ASP A 58 0.38 13.75 -4.68
C ASP A 58 -0.94 13.48 -5.43
N PRO A 59 -0.95 13.60 -6.77
CA PRO A 59 -2.16 13.37 -7.56
C PRO A 59 -2.76 11.97 -7.42
N MET A 60 -1.93 10.93 -7.14
CA MET A 60 -2.41 9.57 -6.95
C MET A 60 -3.23 9.47 -5.65
N LEU A 61 -2.71 9.97 -4.53
CA LEU A 61 -3.44 9.98 -3.26
C LEU A 61 -4.73 10.82 -3.36
N ALA A 62 -4.69 11.95 -4.07
CA ALA A 62 -5.88 12.76 -4.32
C ALA A 62 -6.96 11.98 -5.11
N ALA A 63 -6.55 11.28 -6.16
CA ALA A 63 -7.46 10.47 -6.97
C ALA A 63 -8.05 9.29 -6.17
N VAL A 64 -7.21 8.56 -5.41
CA VAL A 64 -7.67 7.42 -4.59
C VAL A 64 -8.62 7.90 -3.50
N TYR A 65 -8.33 9.01 -2.82
CA TYR A 65 -9.25 9.62 -1.86
C TYR A 65 -10.62 9.94 -2.49
N GLY A 66 -10.63 10.55 -3.68
CA GLY A 66 -11.85 10.82 -4.42
C GLY A 66 -12.63 9.56 -4.81
N LEU A 67 -11.92 8.49 -5.22
CA LEU A 67 -12.54 7.19 -5.52
C LEU A 67 -13.16 6.54 -4.28
N ILE A 68 -12.47 6.57 -3.14
CA ILE A 68 -12.99 6.05 -1.87
C ILE A 68 -14.27 6.79 -1.48
N THR A 69 -14.24 8.13 -1.52
CA THR A 69 -15.38 8.96 -1.17
C THR A 69 -16.58 8.71 -2.10
N GLY A 70 -16.33 8.60 -3.41
CA GLY A 70 -17.35 8.28 -4.40
C GLY A 70 -17.93 6.88 -4.24
N ALA A 71 -17.09 5.89 -3.97
CA ALA A 71 -17.52 4.51 -3.74
C ALA A 71 -18.36 4.38 -2.47
N ALA A 72 -17.93 5.02 -1.38
CA ALA A 72 -18.70 5.08 -0.12
C ALA A 72 -20.07 5.72 -0.31
N ALA A 73 -20.15 6.84 -1.04
CA ALA A 73 -21.40 7.52 -1.34
C ALA A 73 -22.36 6.71 -2.23
N ALA A 74 -21.80 5.76 -2.99
CA ALA A 74 -22.56 4.85 -3.85
C ALA A 74 -22.83 3.47 -3.20
N ASP A 75 -22.50 3.31 -1.92
CA ASP A 75 -22.64 2.05 -1.16
C ASP A 75 -21.93 0.87 -1.84
N LEU A 76 -20.74 1.13 -2.41
CA LEU A 76 -19.90 0.11 -3.04
C LEU A 76 -18.89 -0.44 -2.04
N GLU A 77 -18.52 -1.71 -2.21
CA GLU A 77 -17.43 -2.33 -1.48
C GLU A 77 -16.09 -1.67 -1.85
N ILE A 78 -15.26 -1.35 -0.84
CA ILE A 78 -13.99 -0.66 -1.02
C ILE A 78 -12.86 -1.58 -0.61
N THR A 79 -12.03 -1.96 -1.59
CA THR A 79 -10.79 -2.70 -1.36
C THR A 79 -9.61 -1.92 -1.95
N LEU A 80 -8.71 -1.48 -1.08
CA LEU A 80 -7.47 -0.79 -1.43
C LEU A 80 -6.34 -1.80 -1.55
N SER A 81 -5.66 -1.80 -2.68
CA SER A 81 -4.61 -2.78 -2.97
C SER A 81 -3.22 -2.17 -2.86
N GLY A 82 -2.46 -2.60 -1.88
CA GLY A 82 -1.10 -2.13 -1.63
C GLY A 82 -0.74 -2.09 -0.15
N GLY A 83 0.28 -1.32 0.19
CA GLY A 83 0.76 -1.14 1.56
C GLY A 83 0.56 0.29 2.07
N THR A 84 1.63 0.92 2.52
CA THR A 84 1.64 2.23 3.21
C THR A 84 0.88 3.35 2.47
N GLN A 85 0.93 3.39 1.13
CA GLN A 85 0.20 4.42 0.37
C GLN A 85 -1.31 4.23 0.48
N MET A 86 -1.78 3.00 0.53
CA MET A 86 -3.20 2.68 0.70
C MET A 86 -3.67 2.95 2.13
N ILE A 87 -2.81 2.74 3.11
CA ILE A 87 -3.06 3.19 4.49
C ILE A 87 -3.22 4.72 4.56
N ALA A 88 -2.33 5.48 3.89
CA ALA A 88 -2.46 6.94 3.84
C ALA A 88 -3.74 7.41 3.12
N ALA A 89 -4.16 6.70 2.06
CA ALA A 89 -5.43 6.99 1.39
C ALA A 89 -6.64 6.68 2.29
N ALA A 90 -6.57 5.61 3.07
CA ALA A 90 -7.60 5.28 4.06
C ALA A 90 -7.64 6.30 5.21
N ALA A 91 -6.48 6.78 5.69
CA ALA A 91 -6.41 7.86 6.67
C ALA A 91 -7.09 9.14 6.14
N LEU A 92 -6.81 9.54 4.90
CA LEU A 92 -7.52 10.65 4.26
C LEU A 92 -9.04 10.44 4.28
N ALA A 93 -9.49 9.23 3.99
CA ALA A 93 -10.92 8.90 3.99
C ALA A 93 -11.54 9.02 5.40
N ARG A 94 -10.86 8.50 6.43
CA ARG A 94 -11.32 8.59 7.82
C ARG A 94 -11.38 10.04 8.32
N HIS A 95 -10.36 10.86 8.00
CA HIS A 95 -10.38 12.30 8.28
C HIS A 95 -11.39 13.08 7.43
N GLY A 96 -11.92 12.47 6.38
CA GLY A 96 -13.03 13.00 5.56
C GLY A 96 -14.39 12.42 5.93
N ASP A 97 -14.54 11.89 7.15
CA ASP A 97 -15.79 11.34 7.70
C ASP A 97 -16.34 10.12 6.91
N VAL A 98 -15.51 9.41 6.14
CA VAL A 98 -15.92 8.17 5.50
C VAL A 98 -15.97 7.07 6.56
N THR A 99 -17.17 6.60 6.87
CA THR A 99 -17.44 5.54 7.87
C THR A 99 -17.69 4.16 7.22
N ALA A 100 -17.78 4.11 5.88
CA ALA A 100 -17.95 2.84 5.16
C ALA A 100 -16.79 1.87 5.46
N PRO A 101 -17.04 0.55 5.48
CA PRO A 101 -15.98 -0.45 5.60
C PRO A 101 -14.95 -0.30 4.48
N ILE A 102 -13.68 -0.29 4.85
CA ILE A 102 -12.55 -0.22 3.91
C ILE A 102 -11.65 -1.41 4.18
N ARG A 103 -11.37 -2.20 3.16
CA ARG A 103 -10.35 -3.25 3.21
C ARG A 103 -9.04 -2.76 2.62
N VAL A 104 -7.93 -3.11 3.26
CA VAL A 104 -6.58 -3.01 2.67
C VAL A 104 -6.10 -4.43 2.40
N ALA A 105 -5.87 -4.75 1.12
CA ALA A 105 -5.36 -6.03 0.68
C ALA A 105 -3.89 -5.89 0.28
N THR A 106 -3.02 -6.65 0.93
CA THR A 106 -1.57 -6.59 0.77
C THR A 106 -0.95 -7.98 0.70
N THR A 107 0.37 -8.05 0.62
CA THR A 107 1.12 -9.31 0.54
C THR A 107 1.85 -9.61 1.84
N SER A 108 2.15 -10.90 2.07
CA SER A 108 3.03 -11.36 3.17
C SER A 108 4.41 -10.68 3.14
N PHE A 109 4.89 -10.25 1.97
CA PHE A 109 6.17 -9.55 1.83
C PHE A 109 6.15 -8.14 2.43
N VAL A 110 5.00 -7.45 2.40
CA VAL A 110 4.83 -6.13 3.03
C VAL A 110 4.57 -6.29 4.52
N ASP A 111 3.74 -7.24 4.90
CA ASP A 111 3.40 -7.53 6.29
C ASP A 111 4.61 -8.04 7.09
N GLY A 112 5.46 -8.86 6.47
CA GLY A 112 6.71 -9.33 7.05
C GLY A 112 7.84 -8.29 7.12
N ASP A 113 7.61 -7.08 6.61
CA ASP A 113 8.58 -5.98 6.71
C ASP A 113 8.54 -5.34 8.09
N GLY A 114 9.52 -5.67 8.94
CA GLY A 114 9.63 -5.14 10.29
C GLY A 114 9.74 -3.61 10.42
N SER A 115 9.73 -2.87 9.31
CA SER A 115 9.69 -1.39 9.29
C SER A 115 8.27 -0.82 9.34
N THR A 116 7.23 -1.68 9.25
CA THR A 116 5.81 -1.30 9.33
C THR A 116 5.08 -2.17 10.33
N ASP A 117 4.02 -1.62 10.86
CA ASP A 117 3.01 -2.35 11.63
C ASP A 117 1.64 -2.08 10.98
N LEU A 118 1.36 -2.86 9.93
CA LEU A 118 0.10 -2.72 9.19
C LEU A 118 -1.11 -3.12 10.02
N ALA A 119 -0.94 -4.06 10.94
CA ALA A 119 -2.01 -4.50 11.83
C ALA A 119 -2.43 -3.36 12.77
N SER A 120 -1.45 -2.70 13.42
CA SER A 120 -1.71 -1.54 14.27
C SER A 120 -2.31 -0.37 13.49
N ALA A 121 -1.82 -0.13 12.26
CA ALA A 121 -2.37 0.90 11.38
C ALA A 121 -3.83 0.60 11.01
N ALA A 122 -4.14 -0.64 10.69
CA ALA A 122 -5.50 -1.08 10.37
C ALA A 122 -6.44 -0.94 11.58
N GLU A 123 -5.98 -1.32 12.77
CA GLU A 123 -6.75 -1.14 14.01
C GLU A 123 -7.01 0.36 14.29
N THR A 124 -5.99 1.20 14.17
CA THR A 124 -6.11 2.66 14.42
C THR A 124 -7.13 3.31 13.49
N LEU A 125 -7.15 2.90 12.23
CA LEU A 125 -8.01 3.49 11.19
C LEU A 125 -9.33 2.71 10.97
N ASP A 126 -9.63 1.71 11.78
CA ASP A 126 -10.81 0.85 11.63
C ASP A 126 -10.91 0.27 10.19
N LEU A 127 -9.86 -0.49 9.78
CA LEU A 127 -9.76 -1.10 8.46
C LEU A 127 -9.75 -2.62 8.56
N ASP A 128 -10.34 -3.29 7.56
CA ASP A 128 -10.14 -4.71 7.34
C ASP A 128 -8.77 -4.94 6.67
N LEU A 129 -7.85 -5.65 7.34
CA LEU A 129 -6.58 -6.03 6.76
C LEU A 129 -6.64 -7.45 6.20
N SER A 130 -6.34 -7.59 4.90
CA SER A 130 -6.20 -8.90 4.23
C SER A 130 -4.78 -9.07 3.73
N VAL A 131 -4.06 -10.03 4.30
CA VAL A 131 -2.68 -10.37 3.90
C VAL A 131 -2.72 -11.69 3.13
N THR A 132 -2.24 -11.68 1.89
CA THR A 132 -2.15 -12.89 1.07
C THR A 132 -0.71 -13.28 0.83
N ASP A 133 -0.38 -14.53 1.13
CA ASP A 133 0.88 -15.15 0.74
C ASP A 133 0.71 -15.83 -0.61
N PRO A 134 1.42 -15.38 -1.67
CA PRO A 134 1.38 -16.05 -2.97
C PRO A 134 2.21 -17.33 -3.03
N GLY A 135 3.00 -17.65 -1.99
CA GLY A 135 3.87 -18.84 -1.93
C GLY A 135 4.98 -18.79 -2.97
N PHE A 136 5.58 -17.64 -3.25
CA PHE A 136 6.66 -17.52 -4.24
C PHE A 136 7.95 -18.23 -3.85
N ASP A 137 8.11 -18.60 -2.59
CA ASP A 137 9.21 -19.42 -2.07
C ASP A 137 9.01 -20.92 -2.33
N GLU A 138 7.81 -21.36 -2.65
CA GLU A 138 7.51 -22.76 -2.97
C GLU A 138 8.06 -23.22 -4.35
N GLU A 139 8.46 -22.27 -5.20
CA GLU A 139 8.88 -22.55 -6.57
C GLU A 139 10.18 -21.84 -6.93
N ASP A 140 11.10 -22.59 -7.52
CA ASP A 140 12.37 -22.05 -8.01
C ASP A 140 12.20 -21.52 -9.44
N HIS A 141 11.89 -20.21 -9.56
CA HIS A 141 11.72 -19.52 -10.83
C HIS A 141 12.18 -18.06 -10.72
N VAL A 142 12.90 -17.59 -11.74
CA VAL A 142 13.46 -16.23 -11.77
C VAL A 142 12.42 -15.12 -11.58
N ALA A 143 11.19 -15.31 -12.01
CA ALA A 143 10.09 -14.38 -11.80
C ALA A 143 9.80 -14.10 -10.31
N PHE A 144 10.18 -15.02 -9.42
CA PHE A 144 9.92 -14.92 -7.98
C PHE A 144 11.17 -14.61 -7.15
N GLU A 145 12.35 -14.66 -7.77
CA GLU A 145 13.63 -14.53 -7.08
C GLU A 145 13.74 -13.20 -6.28
N ARG A 146 13.32 -12.08 -6.88
CA ARG A 146 13.38 -10.77 -6.21
C ARG A 146 12.51 -10.68 -4.97
N TYR A 147 11.37 -11.36 -4.95
CA TYR A 147 10.52 -11.47 -3.77
C TYR A 147 11.17 -12.32 -2.69
N ARG A 148 11.75 -13.48 -3.06
CA ARG A 148 12.48 -14.37 -2.11
C ARG A 148 13.68 -13.67 -1.47
N LEU A 149 14.35 -12.79 -2.22
CA LEU A 149 15.48 -11.99 -1.73
C LEU A 149 15.04 -10.76 -0.91
N GLY A 150 13.74 -10.51 -0.78
CA GLY A 150 13.21 -9.32 -0.12
C GLY A 150 13.43 -8.02 -0.88
N GLU A 151 13.84 -8.08 -2.14
CA GLU A 151 14.08 -6.91 -2.99
C GLU A 151 12.79 -6.35 -3.60
N ALA A 152 11.74 -7.14 -3.64
CA ALA A 152 10.39 -6.73 -4.02
C ALA A 152 9.39 -7.19 -2.96
N LYS A 153 8.44 -6.35 -2.59
CA LYS A 153 7.45 -6.63 -1.54
C LYS A 153 6.02 -6.49 -2.04
N GLU A 154 5.79 -5.54 -2.92
CA GLU A 154 4.50 -5.26 -3.52
C GLU A 154 4.72 -4.81 -4.96
N GLY A 155 3.92 -5.32 -5.86
CA GLY A 155 3.91 -4.92 -7.27
C GLY A 155 2.55 -4.34 -7.61
N VAL A 156 2.46 -3.08 -7.90
CA VAL A 156 1.30 -2.33 -8.44
C VAL A 156 -0.08 -2.96 -8.11
N GLY A 157 -0.40 -3.10 -6.83
CA GLY A 157 -1.68 -3.66 -6.40
C GLY A 157 -1.75 -5.19 -6.41
N MET A 158 -0.63 -5.89 -6.26
CA MET A 158 -0.59 -7.35 -6.22
C MET A 158 -1.48 -7.91 -5.09
N GLY A 159 -1.44 -7.32 -3.89
CA GLY A 159 -2.22 -7.78 -2.75
C GLY A 159 -3.71 -7.89 -3.05
N GLY A 160 -4.29 -6.87 -3.70
CA GLY A 160 -5.70 -6.91 -4.10
C GLY A 160 -6.00 -7.91 -5.20
N ALA A 161 -5.08 -8.07 -6.16
CA ALA A 161 -5.24 -9.07 -7.22
C ALA A 161 -5.21 -10.51 -6.64
N LEU A 162 -4.33 -10.78 -5.68
CA LEU A 162 -4.25 -12.06 -4.97
C LEU A 162 -5.50 -12.28 -4.12
N TRP A 163 -5.97 -11.25 -3.41
CA TRP A 163 -7.20 -11.31 -2.63
C TRP A 163 -8.41 -11.62 -3.53
N LEU A 164 -8.55 -10.97 -4.68
CA LEU A 164 -9.61 -11.25 -5.65
C LEU A 164 -9.51 -12.68 -6.21
N ALA A 165 -8.30 -13.16 -6.49
CA ALA A 165 -8.09 -14.54 -6.93
C ALA A 165 -8.58 -15.54 -5.87
N ALA A 166 -8.20 -15.33 -4.60
CA ALA A 166 -8.64 -16.16 -3.49
C ALA A 166 -10.18 -16.10 -3.29
N ALA A 167 -10.78 -14.91 -3.39
CA ALA A 167 -12.22 -14.72 -3.29
C ALA A 167 -12.99 -15.39 -4.46
N ALA A 168 -12.31 -15.64 -5.58
CA ALA A 168 -12.84 -16.36 -6.73
C ALA A 168 -12.45 -17.87 -6.75
N ASP A 169 -12.01 -18.41 -5.61
CA ASP A 169 -11.57 -19.81 -5.44
C ASP A 169 -10.41 -20.21 -6.38
N VAL A 170 -9.55 -19.25 -6.75
CA VAL A 170 -8.34 -19.51 -7.53
C VAL A 170 -7.18 -19.84 -6.59
N GLU A 171 -6.70 -21.06 -6.67
CA GLU A 171 -5.56 -21.53 -5.90
C GLU A 171 -4.27 -20.74 -6.22
N MET A 172 -3.48 -20.40 -5.19
CA MET A 172 -2.24 -19.65 -5.39
C MET A 172 -1.23 -20.38 -6.29
N ALA A 173 -1.23 -21.71 -6.31
CA ALA A 173 -0.44 -22.51 -7.26
C ALA A 173 -0.81 -22.19 -8.73
N ALA A 174 -2.09 -22.01 -9.03
CA ALA A 174 -2.54 -21.63 -10.37
C ALA A 174 -2.12 -20.18 -10.71
N VAL A 175 -2.13 -19.28 -9.73
CA VAL A 175 -1.61 -17.91 -9.89
C VAL A 175 -0.13 -17.96 -10.24
N ARG A 176 0.69 -18.71 -9.47
CA ARG A 176 2.13 -18.87 -9.73
C ARG A 176 2.40 -19.40 -11.13
N GLN A 177 1.68 -20.44 -11.56
CA GLN A 177 1.83 -20.99 -12.91
C GLN A 177 1.54 -19.95 -14.00
N ARG A 178 0.52 -19.13 -13.82
CA ARG A 178 0.19 -18.06 -14.78
C ARG A 178 1.24 -16.96 -14.80
N VAL A 179 1.78 -16.59 -13.65
CA VAL A 179 2.87 -15.60 -13.56
C VAL A 179 4.10 -16.11 -14.32
N LYS A 180 4.52 -17.36 -14.08
CA LYS A 180 5.64 -17.99 -14.81
C LYS A 180 5.40 -17.96 -16.32
N ALA A 181 4.27 -18.49 -16.76
CA ALA A 181 3.94 -18.55 -18.18
C ALA A 181 3.94 -17.15 -18.85
N ARG A 182 3.51 -16.12 -18.12
CA ARG A 182 3.55 -14.74 -18.63
C ARG A 182 4.95 -14.16 -18.64
N TYR A 183 5.74 -14.42 -17.61
CA TYR A 183 7.14 -14.02 -17.57
C TYR A 183 7.92 -14.62 -18.75
N ASP A 184 7.83 -15.94 -18.95
CA ASP A 184 8.50 -16.66 -20.04
C ASP A 184 8.09 -16.14 -21.41
N ALA A 185 6.81 -15.85 -21.60
CA ALA A 185 6.32 -15.26 -22.85
C ALA A 185 6.79 -13.81 -23.11
N LEU A 186 7.12 -13.06 -22.06
CA LEU A 186 7.61 -11.67 -22.19
C LEU A 186 9.12 -11.59 -22.35
N VAL A 187 9.86 -12.47 -21.67
CA VAL A 187 11.33 -12.44 -21.68
C VAL A 187 11.89 -13.26 -22.83
N GLY A 188 11.10 -14.21 -23.36
CA GLY A 188 11.55 -15.15 -24.39
C GLY A 188 12.45 -16.27 -23.83
N ASP A 189 12.82 -17.21 -24.68
CA ASP A 189 13.76 -18.29 -24.34
C ASP A 189 15.22 -17.78 -24.14
N ASP A 190 15.46 -16.49 -24.38
CA ASP A 190 16.73 -15.80 -24.14
C ASP A 190 16.81 -15.38 -22.67
N GLY A 191 17.03 -16.34 -21.79
CA GLY A 191 17.40 -16.08 -20.40
C GLY A 191 18.66 -15.22 -20.35
N PRO A 192 18.87 -14.39 -19.29
CA PRO A 192 20.07 -13.58 -19.15
C PRO A 192 21.31 -14.50 -19.16
N GLY A 193 22.15 -14.34 -20.19
CA GLY A 193 23.44 -15.03 -20.33
C GLY A 193 24.48 -14.52 -19.32
#